data_2d1a571760291b61b60a71e229455872
#
_entry.id   2d1a571760291b61b60a71e229455872
#
_cell.length_a   1.000
_cell.length_b   1.000
_cell.length_c   1.000
_cell.angle_alpha   90.00
_cell.angle_beta   90.00
_cell.angle_gamma   90.00
#
_symmetry.space_group_name_H-M   'P 1'
#
loop_
_entity.id
_entity.type
_entity.pdbx_description
1 polymer ?
#
loop_
_entity_poly.entity_id
_entity_poly.type
_entity_poly.pdbx_seq_one_letter_code
_entity_poly.pdbx_strand_id
1 'polypeptide(L)'
;VLIRVRALILQPAIVLLALWILVLLSLPNTIAIVTEYLAFALLGVIGAIFANATGAGGGVVFIPAFDQLQFSVAQSVATSFGIQCMGMTTGAVAWTRYWRNIDTEIDRRNWSAYVPTITLVSVTSVLGMWLVYGLNVSAPGPIKEMFAVFSIILGIAILYVSFREPQSQYRQNLEDRDFLMLPLLGLVGGAITAWLSVGVGEILAIYLILRGFNAVAAVAAAVVVSAITVLAGVWEHLLFSPNLYWQVVLFAGPGAIVGAWLARRLACYLPVMQLKRLFALWILAMGLGSFF
;
A
#
# COMPACT_ATOMS: atom_id res chain seq x y z
N VAL A 1 -30.22 13.63 3.35
CA VAL A 1 -28.94 13.20 3.92
C VAL A 1 -27.97 12.82 2.79
N LEU A 2 -28.32 11.97 1.83
CA LEU A 2 -27.45 11.53 0.71
C LEU A 2 -26.94 12.68 -0.17
N ILE A 3 -27.73 13.73 -0.40
CA ILE A 3 -27.35 14.89 -1.21
C ILE A 3 -26.27 15.74 -0.49
N ARG A 4 -26.42 15.95 0.82
CA ARG A 4 -25.42 16.67 1.63
C ARG A 4 -24.10 15.94 1.77
N VAL A 5 -24.12 14.61 1.89
CA VAL A 5 -22.89 13.80 1.94
C VAL A 5 -22.17 13.81 0.60
N ARG A 6 -22.89 13.74 -0.54
CA ARG A 6 -22.29 13.90 -1.88
C ARG A 6 -21.65 15.26 -2.07
N ALA A 7 -22.31 16.34 -1.67
CA ALA A 7 -21.75 17.70 -1.77
C ALA A 7 -20.46 17.85 -0.92
N LEU A 8 -20.40 17.25 0.28
CA LEU A 8 -19.24 17.32 1.17
C LEU A 8 -18.01 16.57 0.63
N ILE A 9 -18.21 15.55 -0.20
CA ILE A 9 -17.13 14.79 -0.84
C ILE A 9 -16.70 15.41 -2.18
N LEU A 10 -17.64 16.00 -2.90
CA LEU A 10 -17.35 16.64 -4.20
C LEU A 10 -16.45 17.88 -4.06
N GLN A 11 -16.64 18.69 -3.00
CA GLN A 11 -15.87 19.91 -2.81
C GLN A 11 -14.34 19.67 -2.70
N PRO A 12 -13.83 18.79 -1.85
CA PRO A 12 -12.39 18.55 -1.77
C PRO A 12 -11.81 17.89 -3.02
N ALA A 13 -12.58 17.04 -3.70
CA ALA A 13 -12.14 16.43 -4.96
C ALA A 13 -12.01 17.47 -6.10
N ILE A 14 -12.95 18.41 -6.20
CA ILE A 14 -12.90 19.49 -7.16
C ILE A 14 -11.73 20.43 -6.86
N VAL A 15 -11.50 20.76 -5.59
CA VAL A 15 -10.36 21.59 -5.17
C VAL A 15 -9.03 20.91 -5.51
N LEU A 16 -8.88 19.62 -5.21
CA LEU A 16 -7.66 18.86 -5.56
C LEU A 16 -7.44 18.81 -7.08
N LEU A 17 -8.49 18.58 -7.86
CA LEU A 17 -8.43 18.58 -9.31
C LEU A 17 -8.04 19.97 -9.85
N ALA A 18 -8.63 21.03 -9.32
CA ALA A 18 -8.31 22.39 -9.73
C ALA A 18 -6.86 22.76 -9.39
N LEU A 19 -6.38 22.38 -8.20
CA LEU A 19 -4.98 22.57 -7.82
C LEU A 19 -4.04 21.77 -8.74
N TRP A 20 -4.38 20.53 -9.06
CA TRP A 20 -3.58 19.72 -9.98
C TRP A 20 -3.52 20.33 -11.39
N ILE A 21 -4.65 20.80 -11.92
CA ILE A 21 -4.70 21.52 -13.22
C ILE A 21 -3.85 22.79 -13.15
N LEU A 22 -3.95 23.56 -12.07
CA LEU A 22 -3.16 24.78 -11.88
C LEU A 22 -1.64 24.48 -11.88
N VAL A 23 -1.23 23.41 -11.19
CA VAL A 23 0.17 22.96 -11.20
C VAL A 23 0.60 22.58 -12.61
N LEU A 24 -0.21 21.81 -13.34
CA LEU A 24 0.10 21.42 -14.72
C LEU A 24 0.26 22.65 -15.63
N LEU A 25 -0.64 23.62 -15.55
CA LEU A 25 -0.60 24.82 -16.36
C LEU A 25 0.57 25.76 -16.01
N SER A 26 1.12 25.64 -14.80
CA SER A 26 2.30 26.40 -14.38
C SER A 26 3.63 25.83 -14.89
N LEU A 27 3.62 24.60 -15.41
CA LEU A 27 4.83 23.94 -15.90
C LEU A 27 5.16 24.41 -17.33
N PRO A 28 6.46 24.62 -17.65
CA PRO A 28 6.87 24.88 -19.02
C PRO A 28 6.61 23.64 -19.88
N ASN A 29 6.18 23.84 -21.14
CA ASN A 29 5.89 22.77 -22.10
C ASN A 29 4.84 21.75 -21.62
N THR A 30 3.77 22.21 -20.99
CA THR A 30 2.68 21.40 -20.42
C THR A 30 2.20 20.28 -21.36
N ILE A 31 2.01 20.57 -22.66
CA ILE A 31 1.53 19.58 -23.64
C ILE A 31 2.53 18.41 -23.77
N ALA A 32 3.82 18.70 -23.87
CA ALA A 32 4.85 17.67 -23.98
C ALA A 32 4.88 16.80 -22.71
N ILE A 33 4.82 17.41 -21.52
CA ILE A 33 4.79 16.70 -20.25
C ILE A 33 3.54 15.80 -20.17
N VAL A 34 2.37 16.31 -20.54
CA VAL A 34 1.14 15.50 -20.52
C VAL A 34 1.26 14.31 -21.48
N THR A 35 1.72 14.49 -22.70
CA THR A 35 1.83 13.40 -23.67
C THR A 35 2.83 12.33 -23.23
N GLU A 36 3.92 12.74 -22.58
CA GLU A 36 4.98 11.82 -22.11
C GLU A 36 4.58 11.04 -20.86
N TYR A 37 3.93 11.73 -19.89
CA TYR A 37 3.69 11.14 -18.56
C TYR A 37 2.26 10.69 -18.30
N LEU A 38 1.30 10.95 -19.18
CA LEU A 38 -0.12 10.57 -18.95
C LEU A 38 -0.31 9.07 -18.70
N ALA A 39 0.48 8.20 -19.34
CA ALA A 39 0.41 6.76 -19.16
C ALA A 39 0.67 6.32 -17.69
N PHE A 40 1.46 7.10 -16.95
CA PHE A 40 1.69 6.82 -15.53
C PHE A 40 0.44 6.97 -14.67
N ALA A 41 -0.56 7.73 -15.10
CA ALA A 41 -1.85 7.78 -14.42
C ALA A 41 -2.51 6.39 -14.40
N LEU A 42 -2.46 5.65 -15.52
CA LEU A 42 -2.97 4.27 -15.57
C LEU A 42 -2.16 3.32 -14.67
N LEU A 43 -0.84 3.45 -14.66
CA LEU A 43 0.02 2.70 -13.74
C LEU A 43 -0.36 2.99 -12.27
N GLY A 44 -0.61 4.24 -11.93
CA GLY A 44 -1.10 4.65 -10.62
C GLY A 44 -2.44 4.00 -10.25
N VAL A 45 -3.41 3.99 -11.19
CA VAL A 45 -4.72 3.34 -10.99
C VAL A 45 -4.53 1.85 -10.70
N ILE A 46 -3.81 1.14 -11.58
CA ILE A 46 -3.61 -0.31 -11.46
C ILE A 46 -2.86 -0.64 -10.15
N GLY A 47 -1.74 0.03 -9.90
CA GLY A 47 -0.94 -0.20 -8.69
C GLY A 47 -1.74 0.03 -7.41
N ALA A 48 -2.55 1.10 -7.36
CA ALA A 48 -3.36 1.39 -6.18
C ALA A 48 -4.56 0.44 -6.03
N ILE A 49 -5.15 -0.06 -7.13
CA ILE A 49 -6.18 -1.11 -7.05
C ILE A 49 -5.59 -2.35 -6.39
N PHE A 50 -4.46 -2.85 -6.87
CA PHE A 50 -3.82 -4.03 -6.28
C PHE A 50 -3.44 -3.79 -4.83
N ALA A 51 -2.76 -2.68 -4.53
CA ALA A 51 -2.31 -2.36 -3.19
C ALA A 51 -3.46 -2.32 -2.17
N ASN A 52 -4.52 -1.58 -2.47
CA ASN A 52 -5.61 -1.34 -1.53
C ASN A 52 -6.65 -2.48 -1.48
N ALA A 53 -6.72 -3.32 -2.50
CA ALA A 53 -7.60 -4.48 -2.50
C ALA A 53 -6.98 -5.72 -1.83
N THR A 54 -5.66 -5.80 -1.74
CA THR A 54 -4.96 -6.96 -1.18
C THR A 54 -4.27 -6.68 0.16
N GLY A 55 -4.11 -5.42 0.53
CA GLY A 55 -3.35 -4.98 1.70
C GLY A 55 -1.85 -4.91 1.45
N ALA A 56 -1.42 -5.08 0.20
CA ALA A 56 -0.03 -4.95 -0.19
C ALA A 56 0.35 -3.48 -0.40
N GLY A 57 1.62 -3.13 -0.26
CA GLY A 57 2.11 -1.82 -0.66
C GLY A 57 2.16 -1.67 -2.19
N GLY A 58 1.96 -0.45 -2.68
CA GLY A 58 2.01 -0.17 -4.13
C GLY A 58 3.36 -0.44 -4.78
N GLY A 59 4.44 -0.47 -3.99
CA GLY A 59 5.80 -0.74 -4.46
C GLY A 59 5.94 -2.02 -5.26
N VAL A 60 5.13 -3.04 -4.96
CA VAL A 60 5.14 -4.32 -5.70
C VAL A 60 4.79 -4.15 -7.19
N VAL A 61 4.02 -3.13 -7.53
CA VAL A 61 3.69 -2.82 -8.93
C VAL A 61 4.64 -1.76 -9.48
N PHE A 62 4.95 -0.73 -8.67
CA PHE A 62 5.73 0.42 -9.15
C PHE A 62 7.20 0.09 -9.37
N ILE A 63 7.85 -0.65 -8.44
CA ILE A 63 9.28 -0.95 -8.55
C ILE A 63 9.62 -1.72 -9.84
N PRO A 64 8.94 -2.84 -10.18
CA PRO A 64 9.20 -3.51 -11.45
C PRO A 64 8.91 -2.66 -12.69
N ALA A 65 7.86 -1.84 -12.66
CA ALA A 65 7.55 -0.96 -13.76
C ALA A 65 8.65 0.10 -13.97
N PHE A 66 9.20 0.65 -12.90
CA PHE A 66 10.29 1.63 -12.95
C PHE A 66 11.63 1.00 -13.35
N ASP A 67 11.90 -0.25 -12.95
CA ASP A 67 13.08 -1.01 -13.41
C ASP A 67 13.06 -1.17 -14.93
N GLN A 68 11.91 -1.51 -15.52
CA GLN A 68 11.74 -1.58 -16.98
C GLN A 68 11.96 -0.22 -17.69
N LEU A 69 11.69 0.88 -16.99
CA LEU A 69 11.90 2.24 -17.48
C LEU A 69 13.30 2.79 -17.15
N GLN A 70 14.20 1.91 -16.69
CA GLN A 70 15.61 2.24 -16.40
C GLN A 70 15.78 3.33 -15.31
N PHE A 71 14.83 3.43 -14.36
CA PHE A 71 15.01 4.29 -13.19
C PHE A 71 16.10 3.72 -12.29
N SER A 72 16.88 4.60 -11.67
CA SER A 72 17.77 4.14 -10.60
C SER A 72 16.94 3.58 -9.44
N VAL A 73 17.53 2.69 -8.65
CA VAL A 73 16.86 2.09 -7.50
C VAL A 73 16.36 3.16 -6.52
N ALA A 74 17.19 4.18 -6.24
CA ALA A 74 16.81 5.28 -5.37
C ALA A 74 15.61 6.07 -5.91
N GLN A 75 15.58 6.35 -7.23
CA GLN A 75 14.45 7.00 -7.88
C GLN A 75 13.19 6.14 -7.83
N SER A 76 13.32 4.83 -8.06
CA SER A 76 12.19 3.89 -8.03
C SER A 76 11.54 3.85 -6.65
N VAL A 77 12.34 3.69 -5.59
CA VAL A 77 11.85 3.67 -4.20
C VAL A 77 11.22 5.01 -3.83
N ALA A 78 11.92 6.12 -4.04
CA ALA A 78 11.43 7.46 -3.71
C ALA A 78 10.13 7.80 -4.45
N THR A 79 10.07 7.55 -5.76
CA THR A 79 8.87 7.82 -6.59
C THR A 79 7.70 6.95 -6.16
N SER A 80 7.97 5.67 -5.84
CA SER A 80 6.97 4.76 -5.29
C SER A 80 6.40 5.28 -3.96
N PHE A 81 7.22 5.78 -3.03
CA PHE A 81 6.74 6.42 -1.81
C PHE A 81 5.82 7.61 -2.10
N GLY A 82 6.22 8.50 -3.02
CA GLY A 82 5.41 9.65 -3.42
C GLY A 82 4.02 9.26 -3.94
N ILE A 83 3.93 8.27 -4.82
CA ILE A 83 2.67 7.76 -5.36
C ILE A 83 1.84 7.10 -4.26
N GLN A 84 2.47 6.28 -3.42
CA GLN A 84 1.80 5.58 -2.33
C GLN A 84 1.23 6.53 -1.28
N CYS A 85 1.86 7.66 -1.00
CA CYS A 85 1.29 8.68 -0.11
C CYS A 85 -0.12 9.09 -0.54
N MET A 86 -0.37 9.23 -1.83
CA MET A 86 -1.71 9.56 -2.35
C MET A 86 -2.64 8.34 -2.34
N GLY A 87 -2.19 7.22 -2.91
CA GLY A 87 -3.00 6.00 -3.06
C GLY A 87 -3.33 5.34 -1.74
N MET A 88 -2.33 5.07 -0.88
CA MET A 88 -2.56 4.38 0.39
C MET A 88 -3.35 5.25 1.38
N THR A 89 -3.11 6.57 1.40
CA THR A 89 -3.91 7.49 2.25
C THR A 89 -5.38 7.49 1.84
N THR A 90 -5.65 7.53 0.53
CA THR A 90 -7.04 7.44 0.01
C THR A 90 -7.67 6.11 0.41
N GLY A 91 -6.94 5.00 0.27
CA GLY A 91 -7.39 3.67 0.68
C GLY A 91 -7.64 3.58 2.18
N ALA A 92 -6.71 4.09 3.00
CA ALA A 92 -6.84 4.13 4.45
C ALA A 92 -8.10 4.89 4.90
N VAL A 93 -8.37 6.04 4.29
CA VAL A 93 -9.61 6.81 4.53
C VAL A 93 -10.83 6.00 4.11
N ALA A 94 -10.79 5.33 2.94
CA ALA A 94 -11.91 4.54 2.45
C ALA A 94 -12.22 3.32 3.36
N TRP A 95 -11.19 2.61 3.82
CA TRP A 95 -11.32 1.47 4.71
C TRP A 95 -11.75 1.89 6.12
N THR A 96 -11.21 2.98 6.66
CA THR A 96 -11.62 3.52 7.97
C THR A 96 -13.08 3.98 7.96
N ARG A 97 -13.53 4.61 6.88
CA ARG A 97 -14.94 4.95 6.70
C ARG A 97 -15.83 3.70 6.62
N TYR A 98 -15.40 2.67 5.92
CA TYR A 98 -16.10 1.39 5.88
C TYR A 98 -16.25 0.79 7.28
N TRP A 99 -15.14 0.69 8.03
CA TRP A 99 -15.15 0.19 9.41
C TRP A 99 -16.09 0.97 10.33
N ARG A 100 -16.10 2.31 10.23
CA ARG A 100 -17.00 3.16 11.05
C ARG A 100 -18.47 2.96 10.74
N ASN A 101 -18.82 2.52 9.54
CA ASN A 101 -20.18 2.31 9.05
C ASN A 101 -20.61 0.84 9.09
N ILE A 102 -19.96 0.01 9.91
CA ILE A 102 -20.38 -1.37 10.13
C ILE A 102 -21.58 -1.35 11.08
N ASP A 103 -22.73 -1.81 10.57
CA ASP A 103 -24.02 -1.73 11.30
C ASP A 103 -24.31 -3.00 12.11
N THR A 104 -23.84 -4.18 11.66
CA THR A 104 -24.13 -5.45 12.33
C THR A 104 -23.15 -5.73 13.48
N GLU A 105 -23.69 -6.24 14.60
CA GLU A 105 -22.86 -6.57 15.77
C GLU A 105 -21.84 -7.69 15.46
N ILE A 106 -22.24 -8.67 14.66
CA ILE A 106 -21.39 -9.77 14.23
C ILE A 106 -20.19 -9.27 13.43
N ASP A 107 -20.43 -8.39 12.45
CA ASP A 107 -19.35 -7.80 11.68
C ASP A 107 -18.45 -6.94 12.56
N ARG A 108 -19.03 -6.15 13.47
CA ARG A 108 -18.24 -5.33 14.40
C ARG A 108 -17.32 -6.17 15.29
N ARG A 109 -17.75 -7.35 15.74
CA ARG A 109 -16.92 -8.29 16.49
C ARG A 109 -15.75 -8.82 15.64
N ASN A 110 -15.97 -9.08 14.35
CA ASN A 110 -14.92 -9.53 13.43
C ASN A 110 -13.85 -8.45 13.18
N TRP A 111 -14.10 -7.20 13.56
CA TRP A 111 -13.19 -6.08 13.44
C TRP A 111 -12.63 -5.59 14.78
N SER A 112 -12.84 -6.32 15.88
CA SER A 112 -12.40 -5.91 17.23
C SER A 112 -10.87 -5.73 17.34
N ALA A 113 -10.08 -6.56 16.66
CA ALA A 113 -8.62 -6.47 16.62
C ALA A 113 -8.09 -5.35 15.69
N TYR A 114 -8.94 -4.68 14.90
CA TYR A 114 -8.53 -3.72 13.87
C TYR A 114 -7.74 -2.53 14.44
N VAL A 115 -8.32 -1.83 15.42
CA VAL A 115 -7.68 -0.63 16.01
C VAL A 115 -6.41 -0.98 16.80
N PRO A 116 -6.40 -1.97 17.70
CA PRO A 116 -5.18 -2.37 18.42
C PRO A 116 -4.05 -2.77 17.48
N THR A 117 -4.35 -3.53 16.43
CA THR A 117 -3.36 -3.93 15.41
C THR A 117 -2.75 -2.72 14.71
N ILE A 118 -3.59 -1.79 14.22
CA ILE A 118 -3.10 -0.58 13.54
C ILE A 118 -2.19 0.21 14.47
N THR A 119 -2.59 0.43 15.72
CA THR A 119 -1.81 1.23 16.67
C THR A 119 -0.44 0.60 16.93
N LEU A 120 -0.41 -0.71 17.27
CA LEU A 120 0.83 -1.42 17.57
C LEU A 120 1.78 -1.43 16.37
N VAL A 121 1.27 -1.83 15.20
CA VAL A 121 2.11 -2.04 14.02
C VAL A 121 2.53 -0.72 13.38
N SER A 122 1.67 0.31 13.38
CA SER A 122 2.07 1.62 12.82
C SER A 122 3.20 2.27 13.61
N VAL A 123 3.12 2.26 14.94
CA VAL A 123 4.19 2.82 15.78
C VAL A 123 5.50 2.09 15.53
N THR A 124 5.48 0.77 15.54
CA THR A 124 6.70 -0.03 15.39
C THR A 124 7.22 -0.03 13.96
N SER A 125 6.35 0.07 12.94
CA SER A 125 6.80 0.15 11.54
C SER A 125 7.47 1.50 11.22
N VAL A 126 6.92 2.59 11.74
CA VAL A 126 7.56 3.91 11.63
C VAL A 126 8.91 3.90 12.36
N LEU A 127 8.95 3.32 13.56
CA LEU A 127 10.21 3.19 14.32
C LEU A 127 11.24 2.35 13.54
N GLY A 128 10.85 1.17 13.02
CA GLY A 128 11.75 0.31 12.25
C GLY A 128 12.29 0.98 10.99
N MET A 129 11.45 1.73 10.29
CA MET A 129 11.85 2.48 9.11
C MET A 129 12.81 3.62 9.44
N TRP A 130 12.52 4.42 10.47
CA TRP A 130 13.38 5.53 10.87
C TRP A 130 14.67 5.07 11.55
N LEU A 131 14.73 3.87 12.14
CA LEU A 131 16.00 3.25 12.55
C LEU A 131 16.90 2.97 11.34
N VAL A 132 16.34 2.48 10.22
CA VAL A 132 17.10 2.27 8.98
C VAL A 132 17.64 3.60 8.45
N TYR A 133 16.82 4.62 8.33
CA TYR A 133 17.23 5.92 7.81
C TYR A 133 18.21 6.64 8.76
N GLY A 134 17.88 6.73 10.05
CA GLY A 134 18.67 7.48 11.03
C GLY A 134 20.02 6.86 11.34
N LEU A 135 20.14 5.53 11.27
CA LEU A 135 21.41 4.82 11.45
C LEU A 135 22.13 4.54 10.12
N ASN A 136 21.59 5.00 8.99
CA ASN A 136 22.10 4.76 7.65
C ASN A 136 22.36 3.26 7.38
N VAL A 137 21.43 2.39 7.82
CA VAL A 137 21.58 0.94 7.65
C VAL A 137 21.37 0.62 6.18
N SER A 138 22.45 0.20 5.51
CA SER A 138 22.38 -0.24 4.12
C SER A 138 21.55 -1.52 4.02
N ALA A 139 20.91 -1.71 2.85
CA ALA A 139 20.24 -2.95 2.53
C ALA A 139 21.24 -4.14 2.61
N PRO A 140 20.83 -5.30 3.14
CA PRO A 140 21.72 -6.45 3.32
C PRO A 140 22.21 -7.09 2.00
N GLY A 141 21.75 -6.59 0.87
CA GLY A 141 22.17 -7.03 -0.47
C GLY A 141 21.69 -6.07 -1.55
N PRO A 142 21.94 -6.37 -2.83
CA PRO A 142 21.44 -5.56 -3.94
C PRO A 142 19.91 -5.49 -3.88
N ILE A 143 19.35 -4.27 -3.93
CA ILE A 143 17.91 -4.03 -3.74
C ILE A 143 17.06 -4.79 -4.76
N LYS A 144 17.55 -4.93 -6.01
CA LYS A 144 16.85 -5.69 -7.05
C LYS A 144 16.70 -7.16 -6.68
N GLU A 145 17.76 -7.79 -6.19
CA GLU A 145 17.75 -9.19 -5.74
C GLU A 145 16.88 -9.37 -4.50
N MET A 146 17.00 -8.46 -3.53
CA MET A 146 16.16 -8.45 -2.35
C MET A 146 14.67 -8.32 -2.70
N PHE A 147 14.33 -7.43 -3.63
CA PHE A 147 12.97 -7.29 -4.11
C PHE A 147 12.48 -8.57 -4.79
N ALA A 148 13.30 -9.21 -5.62
CA ALA A 148 12.98 -10.47 -6.28
C ALA A 148 12.71 -11.60 -5.25
N VAL A 149 13.63 -11.81 -4.32
CA VAL A 149 13.50 -12.82 -3.26
C VAL A 149 12.29 -12.53 -2.37
N PHE A 150 12.12 -11.29 -1.94
CA PHE A 150 10.96 -10.89 -1.14
C PHE A 150 9.65 -11.14 -1.89
N SER A 151 9.58 -10.79 -3.17
CA SER A 151 8.40 -10.98 -4.01
C SER A 151 8.05 -12.47 -4.17
N ILE A 152 9.04 -13.34 -4.36
CA ILE A 152 8.82 -14.79 -4.48
C ILE A 152 8.28 -15.36 -3.15
N ILE A 153 8.94 -15.05 -2.04
CA ILE A 153 8.50 -15.51 -0.71
C ILE A 153 7.07 -15.03 -0.42
N LEU A 154 6.81 -13.75 -0.69
CA LEU A 154 5.53 -13.12 -0.50
C LEU A 154 4.45 -13.76 -1.38
N GLY A 155 4.73 -13.95 -2.66
CA GLY A 155 3.81 -14.58 -3.61
C GLY A 155 3.43 -16.00 -3.19
N ILE A 156 4.40 -16.82 -2.78
CA ILE A 156 4.16 -18.17 -2.25
C ILE A 156 3.31 -18.11 -0.97
N ALA A 157 3.63 -17.19 -0.04
CA ALA A 157 2.89 -17.05 1.19
C ALA A 157 1.44 -16.62 0.96
N ILE A 158 1.20 -15.69 0.02
CA ILE A 158 -0.15 -15.25 -0.35
C ILE A 158 -0.93 -16.39 -1.02
N LEU A 159 -0.30 -17.15 -1.92
CA LEU A 159 -0.93 -18.34 -2.52
C LEU A 159 -1.33 -19.35 -1.44
N TYR A 160 -0.42 -19.69 -0.55
CA TYR A 160 -0.70 -20.61 0.54
C TYR A 160 -1.90 -20.17 1.37
N VAL A 161 -1.93 -18.89 1.77
CA VAL A 161 -3.05 -18.32 2.54
C VAL A 161 -4.35 -18.31 1.73
N SER A 162 -4.29 -18.08 0.42
CA SER A 162 -5.47 -17.95 -0.44
C SER A 162 -6.17 -19.28 -0.75
N PHE A 163 -5.48 -20.41 -0.52
CA PHE A 163 -6.05 -21.75 -0.67
C PHE A 163 -6.57 -22.35 0.66
N ARG A 164 -6.38 -21.63 1.78
CA ARG A 164 -7.00 -22.06 3.03
C ARG A 164 -8.51 -21.92 2.98
N GLU A 165 -9.19 -22.88 3.54
CA GLU A 165 -10.64 -22.84 3.66
C GLU A 165 -11.07 -21.67 4.57
N PRO A 166 -12.17 -20.99 4.23
CA PRO A 166 -12.75 -19.97 5.09
C PRO A 166 -13.08 -20.57 6.46
N GLN A 167 -12.64 -19.92 7.52
CA GLN A 167 -13.00 -20.38 8.86
C GLN A 167 -14.48 -20.11 9.13
N SER A 168 -15.17 -21.07 9.76
CA SER A 168 -16.55 -20.93 10.19
C SER A 168 -16.74 -19.81 11.23
N GLN A 169 -15.70 -19.53 12.02
CA GLN A 169 -15.66 -18.43 12.99
C GLN A 169 -14.31 -17.73 12.91
N TYR A 170 -14.34 -16.40 12.76
CA TYR A 170 -13.15 -15.57 12.77
C TYR A 170 -12.73 -15.28 14.22
N ARG A 171 -11.41 -15.18 14.38
CA ARG A 171 -10.82 -14.75 15.64
C ARG A 171 -11.16 -13.29 15.91
N GLN A 172 -11.57 -12.99 17.13
CA GLN A 172 -12.01 -11.64 17.50
C GLN A 172 -10.96 -10.86 18.29
N ASN A 173 -10.19 -11.53 19.16
CA ASN A 173 -9.27 -10.87 20.08
C ASN A 173 -7.81 -11.23 19.77
N LEU A 174 -6.90 -10.28 20.05
CA LEU A 174 -5.48 -10.52 20.10
C LEU A 174 -5.15 -11.36 21.32
N GLU A 175 -4.20 -12.30 21.19
CA GLU A 175 -3.63 -13.08 22.26
C GLU A 175 -2.24 -12.55 22.63
N ASP A 176 -1.66 -13.03 23.73
CA ASP A 176 -0.34 -12.62 24.22
C ASP A 176 0.75 -12.75 23.13
N ARG A 177 0.66 -13.79 22.31
CA ARG A 177 1.57 -13.95 21.15
C ARG A 177 1.44 -12.84 20.12
N ASP A 178 0.22 -12.34 19.91
CA ASP A 178 -0.01 -11.28 18.91
C ASP A 178 0.58 -9.96 19.42
N PHE A 179 0.52 -9.69 20.74
CA PHE A 179 1.14 -8.51 21.34
C PHE A 179 2.67 -8.50 21.25
N LEU A 180 3.30 -9.65 21.11
CA LEU A 180 4.74 -9.76 20.85
C LEU A 180 5.05 -9.73 19.35
N MET A 181 4.29 -10.47 18.54
CA MET A 181 4.57 -10.64 17.12
C MET A 181 4.24 -9.41 16.29
N LEU A 182 3.14 -8.71 16.58
CA LEU A 182 2.73 -7.53 15.81
C LEU A 182 3.76 -6.38 15.88
N PRO A 183 4.32 -6.01 17.06
CA PRO A 183 5.41 -5.06 17.12
C PRO A 183 6.67 -5.51 16.37
N LEU A 184 7.04 -6.78 16.48
CA LEU A 184 8.19 -7.34 15.77
C LEU A 184 7.99 -7.28 14.25
N LEU A 185 6.80 -7.69 13.76
CA LEU A 185 6.44 -7.59 12.34
C LEU A 185 6.42 -6.14 11.87
N GLY A 186 5.97 -5.22 12.71
CA GLY A 186 6.02 -3.79 12.43
C GLY A 186 7.45 -3.31 12.25
N LEU A 187 8.34 -3.59 13.20
CA LEU A 187 9.75 -3.19 13.13
C LEU A 187 10.43 -3.73 11.86
N VAL A 188 10.34 -5.04 11.64
CA VAL A 188 10.95 -5.70 10.47
C VAL A 188 10.30 -5.23 9.18
N GLY A 189 8.96 -5.19 9.13
CA GLY A 189 8.23 -4.72 7.96
C GLY A 189 8.51 -3.25 7.63
N GLY A 190 8.67 -2.40 8.64
CA GLY A 190 9.07 -1.00 8.46
C GLY A 190 10.47 -0.87 7.89
N ALA A 191 11.44 -1.66 8.38
CA ALA A 191 12.80 -1.71 7.84
C ALA A 191 12.82 -2.19 6.38
N ILE A 192 12.07 -3.25 6.06
CA ILE A 192 11.93 -3.73 4.67
C ILE A 192 11.30 -2.65 3.80
N THR A 193 10.27 -1.95 4.31
CA THR A 193 9.60 -0.88 3.57
C THR A 193 10.56 0.28 3.29
N ALA A 194 11.48 0.61 4.19
CA ALA A 194 12.50 1.64 3.96
C ALA A 194 13.37 1.34 2.72
N TRP A 195 13.73 0.07 2.51
CA TRP A 195 14.59 -0.33 1.39
C TRP A 195 13.82 -0.60 0.10
N LEU A 196 12.64 -1.23 0.20
CA LEU A 196 11.93 -1.79 -0.95
C LEU A 196 10.65 -1.03 -1.30
N SER A 197 10.24 -0.04 -0.50
CA SER A 197 8.93 0.64 -0.64
C SER A 197 7.73 -0.32 -0.54
N VAL A 198 7.93 -1.50 0.05
CA VAL A 198 6.96 -2.61 0.19
C VAL A 198 7.37 -3.45 1.40
N GLY A 199 6.44 -4.07 2.09
CA GLY A 199 6.77 -5.02 3.16
C GLY A 199 5.78 -5.04 4.32
N VAL A 200 5.60 -3.95 5.04
CA VAL A 200 4.82 -3.96 6.28
C VAL A 200 3.37 -4.41 6.09
N GLY A 201 2.70 -3.92 5.04
CA GLY A 201 1.29 -4.24 4.78
C GLY A 201 1.10 -5.71 4.44
N GLU A 202 1.93 -6.23 3.54
CA GLU A 202 1.90 -7.61 3.08
C GLU A 202 2.11 -8.59 4.23
N ILE A 203 3.17 -8.38 4.99
CA ILE A 203 3.53 -9.24 6.12
C ILE A 203 2.40 -9.23 7.15
N LEU A 204 1.85 -8.05 7.46
CA LEU A 204 0.74 -7.90 8.39
C LEU A 204 -0.52 -8.61 7.90
N ALA A 205 -0.92 -8.40 6.64
CA ALA A 205 -2.11 -9.03 6.08
C ALA A 205 -2.02 -10.56 6.13
N ILE A 206 -0.85 -11.12 5.73
CA ILE A 206 -0.60 -12.56 5.78
C ILE A 206 -0.68 -13.07 7.21
N TYR A 207 0.02 -12.41 8.14
CA TYR A 207 0.00 -12.80 9.54
C TYR A 207 -1.41 -12.87 10.11
N LEU A 208 -2.19 -11.81 9.97
CA LEU A 208 -3.56 -11.76 10.49
C LEU A 208 -4.45 -12.86 9.91
N ILE A 209 -4.37 -13.12 8.59
CA ILE A 209 -5.17 -14.17 7.96
C ILE A 209 -4.72 -15.55 8.44
N LEU A 210 -3.41 -15.80 8.59
CA LEU A 210 -2.88 -17.04 9.13
C LEU A 210 -3.31 -17.28 10.58
N ARG A 211 -3.46 -16.19 11.35
CA ARG A 211 -3.97 -16.23 12.73
C ARG A 211 -5.48 -16.42 12.82
N GLY A 212 -6.20 -16.42 11.68
CA GLY A 212 -7.64 -16.66 11.62
C GLY A 212 -8.51 -15.43 11.79
N PHE A 213 -7.94 -14.23 11.65
CA PHE A 213 -8.75 -13.00 11.62
C PHE A 213 -9.48 -12.85 10.28
N ASN A 214 -10.55 -12.04 10.27
CA ASN A 214 -11.29 -11.75 9.06
C ASN A 214 -10.38 -11.15 7.98
N ALA A 215 -10.40 -11.72 6.78
CA ALA A 215 -9.50 -11.33 5.69
C ALA A 215 -9.71 -9.88 5.23
N VAL A 216 -10.95 -9.38 5.26
CA VAL A 216 -11.27 -8.00 4.88
C VAL A 216 -10.72 -7.03 5.93
N ALA A 217 -10.91 -7.35 7.23
CA ALA A 217 -10.34 -6.56 8.32
C ALA A 217 -8.81 -6.55 8.30
N ALA A 218 -8.19 -7.71 8.00
CA ALA A 218 -6.74 -7.83 7.85
C ALA A 218 -6.19 -6.94 6.72
N VAL A 219 -6.83 -6.96 5.55
CA VAL A 219 -6.49 -6.09 4.42
C VAL A 219 -6.65 -4.62 4.79
N ALA A 220 -7.76 -4.26 5.40
CA ALA A 220 -8.02 -2.88 5.82
C ALA A 220 -6.96 -2.38 6.82
N ALA A 221 -6.60 -3.19 7.83
CA ALA A 221 -5.55 -2.86 8.78
C ALA A 221 -4.20 -2.68 8.09
N ALA A 222 -3.83 -3.58 7.17
CA ALA A 222 -2.61 -3.52 6.39
C ALA A 222 -2.52 -2.23 5.56
N VAL A 223 -3.60 -1.84 4.87
CA VAL A 223 -3.66 -0.59 4.10
C VAL A 223 -3.44 0.63 4.99
N VAL A 224 -4.08 0.68 6.17
CA VAL A 224 -3.92 1.82 7.09
C VAL A 224 -2.50 1.89 7.65
N VAL A 225 -1.94 0.77 8.07
CA VAL A 225 -0.55 0.70 8.54
C VAL A 225 0.42 1.14 7.44
N SER A 226 0.27 0.62 6.21
CA SER A 226 1.10 1.03 5.08
C SER A 226 0.99 2.52 4.79
N ALA A 227 -0.23 3.09 4.84
CA ALA A 227 -0.43 4.52 4.65
C ALA A 227 0.33 5.36 5.69
N ILE A 228 0.25 5.00 6.97
CA ILE A 228 0.95 5.69 8.05
C ILE A 228 2.47 5.56 7.86
N THR A 229 2.95 4.37 7.51
CA THR A 229 4.37 4.11 7.30
C THR A 229 4.92 4.91 6.12
N VAL A 230 4.25 4.91 4.96
CA VAL A 230 4.73 5.66 3.80
C VAL A 230 4.64 7.18 3.99
N LEU A 231 3.61 7.67 4.69
CA LEU A 231 3.51 9.09 5.07
C LEU A 231 4.63 9.52 6.00
N ALA A 232 5.04 8.65 6.91
CA ALA A 232 6.19 8.92 7.79
C ALA A 232 7.52 8.82 7.05
N GLY A 233 7.64 7.93 6.05
CA GLY A 233 8.89 7.69 5.34
C GLY A 233 9.14 8.62 4.16
N VAL A 234 8.10 9.19 3.57
CA VAL A 234 8.26 10.07 2.41
C VAL A 234 9.15 11.28 2.69
N TRP A 235 9.22 11.71 3.92
CA TRP A 235 10.06 12.85 4.34
C TRP A 235 11.55 12.61 4.13
N GLU A 236 12.02 11.37 4.25
CA GLU A 236 13.38 10.98 3.86
C GLU A 236 13.64 11.34 2.40
N HIS A 237 12.73 10.95 1.52
CA HIS A 237 12.85 11.13 0.08
C HIS A 237 12.55 12.56 -0.41
N LEU A 238 11.92 13.40 0.42
CA LEU A 238 11.64 14.80 0.12
C LEU A 238 12.74 15.73 0.61
N LEU A 239 13.29 15.47 1.79
CA LEU A 239 14.15 16.42 2.50
C LEU A 239 15.62 15.99 2.57
N PHE A 240 15.87 14.68 2.77
CA PHE A 240 17.22 14.19 3.05
C PHE A 240 17.86 13.53 1.82
N SER A 241 17.09 12.79 1.06
CA SER A 241 17.55 12.07 -0.13
C SER A 241 16.62 12.32 -1.32
N PRO A 242 16.59 13.55 -1.88
CA PRO A 242 15.58 13.96 -2.87
C PRO A 242 15.79 13.28 -4.21
N ASN A 243 15.20 12.08 -4.37
CA ASN A 243 15.26 11.29 -5.59
C ASN A 243 13.89 11.10 -6.26
N LEU A 244 12.85 11.82 -5.81
CA LEU A 244 11.51 11.72 -6.42
C LEU A 244 11.52 12.18 -7.88
N TYR A 245 10.94 11.38 -8.75
CA TYR A 245 10.65 11.78 -10.11
C TYR A 245 9.28 12.45 -10.17
N TRP A 246 9.27 13.76 -9.98
CA TRP A 246 8.06 14.55 -9.76
C TRP A 246 7.05 14.47 -10.90
N GLN A 247 7.53 14.40 -12.15
CA GLN A 247 6.64 14.28 -13.31
C GLN A 247 5.82 12.98 -13.24
N VAL A 248 6.45 11.87 -12.84
CA VAL A 248 5.75 10.60 -12.67
C VAL A 248 4.76 10.67 -11.50
N VAL A 249 5.16 11.22 -10.35
CA VAL A 249 4.27 11.38 -9.19
C VAL A 249 3.07 12.25 -9.52
N LEU A 250 3.26 13.31 -10.34
CA LEU A 250 2.22 14.24 -10.73
C LEU A 250 1.08 13.56 -11.51
N PHE A 251 1.35 12.50 -12.26
CA PHE A 251 0.34 11.75 -13.01
C PHE A 251 -0.08 10.46 -12.30
N ALA A 252 0.86 9.68 -11.82
CA ALA A 252 0.57 8.42 -11.14
C ALA A 252 -0.13 8.62 -9.78
N GLY A 253 0.16 9.70 -9.07
CA GLY A 253 -0.47 10.02 -7.79
C GLY A 253 -1.99 10.21 -7.88
N PRO A 254 -2.51 11.12 -8.73
CA PRO A 254 -3.95 11.24 -9.00
C PRO A 254 -4.56 9.93 -9.49
N GLY A 255 -3.87 9.19 -10.38
CA GLY A 255 -4.27 7.85 -10.77
C GLY A 255 -4.42 6.91 -9.57
N ALA A 256 -3.48 6.94 -8.64
CA ALA A 256 -3.52 6.13 -7.43
C ALA A 256 -4.69 6.50 -6.49
N ILE A 257 -5.09 7.76 -6.43
CA ILE A 257 -6.31 8.19 -5.70
C ILE A 257 -7.55 7.49 -6.30
N VAL A 258 -7.69 7.54 -7.63
CA VAL A 258 -8.81 6.89 -8.33
C VAL A 258 -8.77 5.37 -8.11
N GLY A 259 -7.61 4.75 -8.28
CA GLY A 259 -7.41 3.32 -8.09
C GLY A 259 -7.74 2.86 -6.67
N ALA A 260 -7.30 3.59 -5.64
CA ALA A 260 -7.57 3.26 -4.25
C ALA A 260 -9.08 3.35 -3.90
N TRP A 261 -9.77 4.33 -4.46
CA TRP A 261 -11.22 4.44 -4.30
C TRP A 261 -11.98 3.29 -4.97
N LEU A 262 -11.53 2.84 -6.14
CA LEU A 262 -12.07 1.68 -6.84
C LEU A 262 -11.74 0.37 -6.10
N ALA A 263 -10.53 0.26 -5.54
CA ALA A 263 -10.04 -0.94 -4.86
C ALA A 263 -10.98 -1.42 -3.75
N ARG A 264 -11.43 -0.49 -2.89
CA ARG A 264 -12.37 -0.84 -1.81
C ARG A 264 -13.69 -1.40 -2.36
N ARG A 265 -14.21 -0.83 -3.45
CA ARG A 265 -15.43 -1.34 -4.09
C ARG A 265 -15.21 -2.74 -4.63
N LEU A 266 -14.11 -2.95 -5.35
CA LEU A 266 -13.74 -4.27 -5.88
C LEU A 266 -13.58 -5.30 -4.77
N ALA A 267 -12.91 -4.96 -3.66
CA ALA A 267 -12.72 -5.85 -2.52
C ALA A 267 -14.03 -6.23 -1.79
N CYS A 268 -15.09 -5.42 -1.93
CA CYS A 268 -16.41 -5.74 -1.39
C CYS A 268 -17.26 -6.60 -2.34
N TYR A 269 -17.01 -6.52 -3.66
CA TYR A 269 -17.77 -7.28 -4.65
C TYR A 269 -17.09 -8.59 -5.08
N LEU A 270 -15.77 -8.61 -5.10
CA LEU A 270 -14.99 -9.79 -5.48
C LEU A 270 -14.48 -10.52 -4.22
N PRO A 271 -14.42 -11.86 -4.24
CA PRO A 271 -13.81 -12.61 -3.16
C PRO A 271 -12.35 -12.16 -2.96
N VAL A 272 -12.03 -11.63 -1.79
CA VAL A 272 -10.68 -11.13 -1.45
C VAL A 272 -9.60 -12.16 -1.76
N MET A 273 -9.91 -13.45 -1.60
CA MET A 273 -8.96 -14.53 -1.90
C MET A 273 -8.65 -14.67 -3.39
N GLN A 274 -9.60 -14.40 -4.28
CA GLN A 274 -9.34 -14.41 -5.73
C GLN A 274 -8.44 -13.24 -6.14
N LEU A 275 -8.69 -12.04 -5.59
CA LEU A 275 -7.81 -10.89 -5.81
C LEU A 275 -6.39 -11.17 -5.30
N LYS A 276 -6.27 -11.82 -4.14
CA LYS A 276 -4.96 -12.22 -3.60
C LYS A 276 -4.25 -13.25 -4.49
N ARG A 277 -4.97 -14.22 -5.07
CA ARG A 277 -4.38 -15.20 -6.02
C ARG A 277 -3.83 -14.51 -7.26
N LEU A 278 -4.61 -13.63 -7.88
CA LEU A 278 -4.16 -12.85 -9.05
C LEU A 278 -2.92 -12.01 -8.71
N PHE A 279 -2.96 -11.35 -7.55
CA PHE A 279 -1.84 -10.55 -7.07
C PHE A 279 -0.59 -11.41 -6.79
N ALA A 280 -0.76 -12.57 -6.16
CA ALA A 280 0.34 -13.49 -5.89
C ALA A 280 1.01 -13.99 -7.18
N LEU A 281 0.21 -14.34 -8.19
CA LEU A 281 0.73 -14.74 -9.51
C LEU A 281 1.50 -13.60 -10.18
N TRP A 282 0.99 -12.38 -10.09
CA TRP A 282 1.68 -11.19 -10.59
C TRP A 282 3.03 -10.98 -9.88
N ILE A 283 3.05 -11.01 -8.54
CA ILE A 283 4.28 -10.85 -7.75
C ILE A 283 5.31 -11.93 -8.08
N LEU A 284 4.87 -13.19 -8.19
CA LEU A 284 5.75 -14.30 -8.55
C LEU A 284 6.34 -14.10 -9.95
N ALA A 285 5.53 -13.69 -10.92
CA ALA A 285 6.02 -13.41 -12.26
C ALA A 285 7.06 -12.28 -12.27
N MET A 286 6.81 -11.19 -11.52
CA MET A 286 7.76 -10.09 -11.39
C MET A 286 9.04 -10.51 -10.65
N GLY A 287 8.92 -11.25 -9.53
CA GLY A 287 10.08 -11.73 -8.79
C GLY A 287 10.95 -12.69 -9.60
N LEU A 288 10.35 -13.63 -10.34
CA LEU A 288 11.08 -14.54 -11.22
C LEU A 288 11.69 -13.80 -12.41
N GLY A 289 10.95 -12.88 -13.03
CA GLY A 289 11.44 -12.09 -14.16
C GLY A 289 12.62 -11.17 -13.83
N SER A 290 12.83 -10.83 -12.56
CA SER A 290 13.96 -10.01 -12.12
C SER A 290 15.30 -10.77 -12.15
N PHE A 291 15.30 -12.08 -12.33
CA PHE A 291 16.50 -12.90 -12.45
C PHE A 291 16.95 -13.14 -13.92
N PHE A 292 16.11 -12.79 -14.87
CA PHE A 292 16.36 -12.89 -16.32
C PHE A 292 16.41 -11.50 -16.95
#